data_fa961de8bee14cfb0b23d5e09f2199e7
#
_entry.id   fa961de8bee14cfb0b23d5e09f2199e7
#
_cell.length_a   1.000
_cell.length_b   1.000
_cell.length_c   1.000
_cell.angle_alpha   90.00
_cell.angle_beta   90.00
_cell.angle_gamma   90.00
#
_symmetry.space_group_name_H-M   'P 1'
#
loop_
_entity.id
_entity.type
_entity.pdbx_description
1 polymer ?
#
loop_
_entity_poly.entity_id
_entity_poly.type
_entity_poly.pdbx_seq_one_letter_code
_entity_poly.pdbx_strand_id
1 'polypeptide(L)'
;MTTDKKILDACCGGRMMWFDKADPDAIYMDIREEEFIACDGRRVRVHPDLIADFRNMPFEDESFKLVVFDPPHFNRLGANSYTAQKYVRLFPSWETDLKRGFDECMRVLEPFGILIFKWNEVQIPVSKLLEIFGQQPLFGHKSGKASKTHWMCFMKR
;
A
#
# COMPACT_ATOMS: atom_id res chain seq x y z
N MET A 1 -12.20 14.46 5.79
CA MET A 1 -11.84 14.15 7.20
C MET A 1 -10.52 14.81 7.53
N THR A 2 -10.50 15.59 8.58
CA THR A 2 -9.26 16.17 9.13
C THR A 2 -8.63 15.21 10.14
N THR A 3 -7.31 15.27 10.27
CA THR A 3 -6.56 14.49 11.26
C THR A 3 -5.32 15.27 11.71
N ASP A 4 -4.89 15.06 12.93
CA ASP A 4 -3.61 15.54 13.45
C ASP A 4 -2.46 14.53 13.24
N LYS A 5 -2.78 13.32 12.79
CA LYS A 5 -1.81 12.28 12.46
C LYS A 5 -0.96 12.69 11.26
N LYS A 6 0.29 12.26 11.22
CA LYS A 6 1.26 12.68 10.21
C LYS A 6 1.59 11.60 9.20
N ILE A 7 1.22 10.35 9.50
CA ILE A 7 1.55 9.18 8.69
C ILE A 7 0.27 8.44 8.32
N LEU A 8 0.15 8.04 7.06
CA LEU A 8 -0.92 7.16 6.58
C LEU A 8 -0.31 5.87 6.05
N ASP A 9 -0.76 4.74 6.57
CA ASP A 9 -0.60 3.44 5.92
C ASP A 9 -1.87 3.14 5.14
N ALA A 10 -1.82 3.28 3.82
CA ALA A 10 -2.99 3.25 2.95
C ALA A 10 -3.54 1.84 2.68
N CYS A 11 -2.76 0.80 2.97
CA CYS A 11 -3.13 -0.61 2.82
C CYS A 11 -2.46 -1.42 3.94
N CYS A 12 -2.88 -1.22 5.17
CA CYS A 12 -2.12 -1.68 6.34
C CYS A 12 -2.05 -3.19 6.51
N GLY A 13 -3.06 -3.94 6.04
CA GLY A 13 -3.14 -5.37 6.27
C GLY A 13 -2.92 -5.71 7.75
N GLY A 14 -2.04 -6.68 8.02
CA GLY A 14 -1.63 -7.05 9.39
C GLY A 14 -0.55 -6.15 9.99
N ARG A 15 -0.25 -5.02 9.40
CA ARG A 15 0.81 -4.07 9.84
C ARG A 15 2.20 -4.71 9.94
N MET A 16 2.49 -5.66 9.05
CA MET A 16 3.67 -6.53 9.17
C MET A 16 5.00 -5.81 8.99
N MET A 17 5.01 -4.70 8.24
CA MET A 17 6.23 -3.90 8.03
C MET A 17 6.55 -2.98 9.21
N TRP A 18 5.62 -2.79 10.15
CA TRP A 18 5.75 -1.86 11.27
C TRP A 18 6.45 -2.51 12.45
N PHE A 19 7.45 -1.84 13.01
CA PHE A 19 8.05 -2.22 14.29
C PHE A 19 7.06 -1.96 15.44
N ASP A 20 6.54 -0.73 15.53
CA ASP A 20 5.41 -0.41 16.40
C ASP A 20 4.12 -0.45 15.56
N LYS A 21 3.28 -1.43 15.83
CA LYS A 21 2.02 -1.63 15.12
C LYS A 21 0.88 -0.73 15.61
N ALA A 22 1.17 0.12 16.57
CA ALA A 22 0.26 1.09 17.17
C ALA A 22 0.90 2.48 17.27
N ASP A 23 1.74 2.82 16.29
CA ASP A 23 2.43 4.10 16.24
C ASP A 23 1.44 5.27 16.42
N PRO A 24 1.66 6.16 17.41
CA PRO A 24 0.71 7.20 17.73
C PRO A 24 0.54 8.27 16.65
N ASP A 25 1.50 8.42 15.74
CA ASP A 25 1.45 9.38 14.64
C ASP A 25 0.85 8.82 13.36
N ALA A 26 0.51 7.52 13.32
CA ALA A 26 -0.01 6.85 12.15
C ALA A 26 -1.52 6.62 12.19
N ILE A 27 -2.15 6.65 11.00
CA ILE A 27 -3.46 6.06 10.73
C ILE A 27 -3.24 4.82 9.86
N TYR A 28 -3.83 3.72 10.25
CA TYR A 28 -3.81 2.46 9.52
C TYR A 28 -5.15 2.28 8.80
N MET A 29 -5.11 2.29 7.48
CA MET A 29 -6.29 2.16 6.62
C MET A 29 -6.23 0.85 5.83
N ASP A 30 -7.36 0.20 5.68
CA ASP A 30 -7.53 -0.96 4.80
C ASP A 30 -8.98 -1.03 4.31
N ILE A 31 -9.21 -1.71 3.20
CA ILE A 31 -10.56 -1.91 2.66
C ILE A 31 -11.34 -2.98 3.43
N ARG A 32 -10.67 -3.77 4.24
CA ARG A 32 -11.24 -4.90 4.97
C ARG A 32 -10.92 -4.83 6.46
N GLU A 33 -11.80 -5.44 7.25
CA GLU A 33 -11.54 -5.81 8.63
C GLU A 33 -11.86 -7.27 8.79
N GLU A 34 -10.87 -8.10 9.15
CA GLU A 34 -11.07 -9.53 9.29
C GLU A 34 -10.01 -10.20 10.17
N GLU A 35 -10.37 -11.35 10.71
CA GLU A 35 -9.49 -12.23 11.45
C GLU A 35 -9.75 -13.67 11.03
N PHE A 36 -8.71 -14.40 10.65
CA PHE A 36 -8.84 -15.80 10.23
C PHE A 36 -7.54 -16.59 10.46
N ILE A 37 -7.65 -17.91 10.39
CA ILE A 37 -6.50 -18.82 10.36
C ILE A 37 -6.18 -19.13 8.91
N ALA A 38 -4.99 -18.79 8.47
CA ALA A 38 -4.51 -19.05 7.11
C ALA A 38 -4.28 -20.56 6.89
N CYS A 39 -4.16 -20.96 5.62
CA CYS A 39 -3.98 -22.37 5.24
C CYS A 39 -2.71 -23.01 5.85
N ASP A 40 -1.71 -22.23 6.24
CA ASP A 40 -0.48 -22.69 6.91
C ASP A 40 -0.58 -22.65 8.45
N GLY A 41 -1.76 -22.40 9.01
CA GLY A 41 -2.04 -22.35 10.44
C GLY A 41 -1.74 -21.02 11.11
N ARG A 42 -1.20 -20.04 10.40
CA ARG A 42 -0.93 -18.71 10.96
C ARG A 42 -2.22 -17.91 11.12
N ARG A 43 -2.31 -17.16 12.23
CA ARG A 43 -3.40 -16.24 12.49
C ARG A 43 -3.14 -14.92 11.75
N VAL A 44 -4.11 -14.51 10.93
CA VAL A 44 -4.10 -13.23 10.21
C VAL A 44 -5.12 -12.31 10.84
N ARG A 45 -4.70 -11.12 11.21
CA ARG A 45 -5.55 -10.06 11.76
C ARG A 45 -5.39 -8.80 10.94
N VAL A 46 -6.49 -8.31 10.40
CA VAL A 46 -6.56 -7.02 9.72
C VAL A 46 -7.57 -6.17 10.49
N HIS A 47 -7.06 -5.25 11.30
CA HIS A 47 -7.86 -4.34 12.14
C HIS A 47 -7.39 -2.91 11.87
N PRO A 48 -7.87 -2.28 10.78
CA PRO A 48 -7.52 -0.90 10.48
C PRO A 48 -8.17 0.06 11.48
N ASP A 49 -7.58 1.24 11.63
CA ASP A 49 -8.23 2.36 12.32
C ASP A 49 -9.39 2.91 11.50
N LEU A 50 -9.29 2.79 10.18
CA LEU A 50 -10.29 3.26 9.22
C LEU A 50 -10.46 2.25 8.09
N ILE A 51 -11.69 1.82 7.87
CA ILE A 51 -12.06 1.01 6.71
C ILE A 51 -12.38 1.96 5.56
N ALA A 52 -11.52 1.97 4.55
CA ALA A 52 -11.68 2.82 3.37
C ALA A 52 -10.89 2.28 2.17
N ASP A 53 -11.23 2.76 0.99
CA ASP A 53 -10.63 2.37 -0.27
C ASP A 53 -9.53 3.36 -0.67
N PHE A 54 -8.33 2.87 -0.98
CA PHE A 54 -7.21 3.72 -1.40
C PHE A 54 -7.49 4.50 -2.69
N ARG A 55 -8.46 4.06 -3.49
CA ARG A 55 -8.86 4.75 -4.72
C ARG A 55 -9.68 6.02 -4.47
N ASN A 56 -10.17 6.20 -3.26
CA ASN A 56 -10.97 7.35 -2.84
C ASN A 56 -10.84 7.53 -1.32
N MET A 57 -9.72 8.09 -0.90
CA MET A 57 -9.41 8.24 0.53
C MET A 57 -10.22 9.37 1.16
N PRO A 58 -10.81 9.15 2.35
CA PRO A 58 -11.69 10.13 3.00
C PRO A 58 -10.92 11.22 3.77
N PHE A 59 -9.75 11.60 3.29
CA PHE A 59 -8.92 12.66 3.89
C PHE A 59 -8.91 13.89 3.00
N GLU A 60 -8.72 15.05 3.64
CA GLU A 60 -8.49 16.29 2.93
C GLU A 60 -7.13 16.28 2.20
N ASP A 61 -6.97 17.17 1.23
CA ASP A 61 -5.70 17.36 0.56
C ASP A 61 -4.62 17.76 1.58
N GLU A 62 -3.40 17.33 1.33
CA GLU A 62 -2.22 17.77 2.11
C GLU A 62 -2.29 17.48 3.61
N SER A 63 -2.91 16.33 3.98
CA SER A 63 -3.09 15.91 5.37
C SER A 63 -1.88 15.24 6.01
N PHE A 64 -0.99 14.64 5.21
CA PHE A 64 0.08 13.76 5.71
C PHE A 64 1.48 14.17 5.22
N LYS A 65 2.47 13.94 6.07
CA LYS A 65 3.90 14.09 5.73
C LYS A 65 4.48 12.84 5.08
N LEU A 66 3.96 11.69 5.44
CA LEU A 66 4.39 10.37 4.96
C LEU A 66 3.18 9.51 4.64
N VAL A 67 3.18 8.92 3.47
CA VAL A 67 2.23 7.86 3.10
C VAL A 67 3.00 6.60 2.76
N VAL A 68 2.56 5.48 3.29
CA VAL A 68 3.03 4.15 2.91
C VAL A 68 1.95 3.50 2.06
N PHE A 69 2.33 3.04 0.87
CA PHE A 69 1.41 2.41 -0.06
C PHE A 69 1.94 1.04 -0.46
N ASP A 70 1.33 0.00 0.10
CA ASP A 70 1.62 -1.41 -0.15
C ASP A 70 0.35 -2.11 -0.63
N PRO A 71 -0.12 -1.80 -1.86
CA PRO A 71 -1.35 -2.37 -2.40
C PRO A 71 -1.16 -3.85 -2.76
N PRO A 72 -2.24 -4.59 -3.09
CA PRO A 72 -2.11 -5.94 -3.63
C PRO A 72 -1.17 -5.96 -4.84
N HIS A 73 -0.26 -6.98 -4.89
CA HIS A 73 0.78 -7.10 -5.92
C HIS A 73 0.42 -8.12 -7.00
N PHE A 74 -0.59 -8.94 -6.77
CA PHE A 74 -0.90 -10.09 -7.61
C PHE A 74 -2.27 -9.95 -8.25
N ASN A 75 -2.35 -10.18 -9.55
CA ASN A 75 -3.60 -10.24 -10.29
C ASN A 75 -4.07 -11.69 -10.53
N ARG A 76 -3.23 -12.68 -10.23
CA ARG A 76 -3.52 -14.12 -10.33
C ARG A 76 -3.02 -14.85 -9.08
N LEU A 77 -3.96 -15.36 -8.29
CA LEU A 77 -3.68 -16.15 -7.10
C LEU A 77 -4.65 -17.32 -7.03
N GLY A 78 -4.15 -18.48 -6.57
CA GLY A 78 -5.01 -19.59 -6.20
C GLY A 78 -5.88 -19.21 -4.99
N ALA A 79 -7.18 -19.56 -5.04
CA ALA A 79 -8.15 -19.12 -4.02
C ALA A 79 -7.80 -19.55 -2.58
N ASN A 80 -7.10 -20.68 -2.43
CA ASN A 80 -6.75 -21.25 -1.13
C ASN A 80 -5.26 -21.06 -0.75
N SER A 81 -4.49 -20.28 -1.54
CA SER A 81 -3.10 -20.02 -1.19
C SER A 81 -2.98 -19.09 0.02
N TYR A 82 -1.91 -19.22 0.80
CA TYR A 82 -1.62 -18.31 1.91
C TYR A 82 -1.59 -16.84 1.44
N THR A 83 -0.98 -16.60 0.29
CA THR A 83 -0.90 -15.26 -0.30
C THR A 83 -2.29 -14.72 -0.64
N ALA A 84 -3.17 -15.53 -1.23
CA ALA A 84 -4.55 -15.12 -1.53
C ALA A 84 -5.36 -14.82 -0.26
N GLN A 85 -5.14 -15.59 0.81
CA GLN A 85 -5.81 -15.39 2.09
C GLN A 85 -5.29 -14.16 2.84
N LYS A 86 -3.98 -13.92 2.80
CA LYS A 86 -3.31 -12.82 3.49
C LYS A 86 -3.48 -11.48 2.77
N TYR A 87 -3.43 -11.48 1.44
CA TYR A 87 -3.48 -10.27 0.62
C TYR A 87 -4.71 -10.29 -0.29
N VAL A 88 -5.32 -9.12 -0.46
CA VAL A 88 -6.37 -8.94 -1.47
C VAL A 88 -5.74 -9.03 -2.87
N ARG A 89 -6.45 -9.68 -3.78
CA ARG A 89 -6.03 -9.76 -5.18
C ARG A 89 -6.42 -8.47 -5.92
N LEU A 90 -5.57 -8.07 -6.88
CA LEU A 90 -5.92 -7.01 -7.83
C LEU A 90 -7.10 -7.42 -8.71
N PHE A 91 -7.99 -6.49 -8.98
CA PHE A 91 -9.09 -6.66 -9.92
C PHE A 91 -8.63 -6.55 -11.38
N PRO A 92 -9.47 -6.94 -12.38
CA PRO A 92 -9.16 -6.71 -13.80
C PRO A 92 -8.87 -5.25 -14.15
N SER A 93 -9.44 -4.28 -13.42
CA SER A 93 -9.20 -2.84 -13.56
C SER A 93 -7.93 -2.34 -12.85
N TRP A 94 -7.01 -3.21 -12.52
CA TRP A 94 -5.86 -2.92 -11.66
C TRP A 94 -5.00 -1.73 -12.13
N GLU A 95 -4.85 -1.54 -13.44
CA GLU A 95 -4.07 -0.42 -13.98
C GLU A 95 -4.68 0.93 -13.57
N THR A 96 -5.97 1.09 -13.78
CA THR A 96 -6.74 2.28 -13.38
C THR A 96 -6.78 2.41 -11.85
N ASP A 97 -6.98 1.32 -11.15
CA ASP A 97 -7.10 1.32 -9.69
C ASP A 97 -5.79 1.73 -9.01
N LEU A 98 -4.66 1.20 -9.47
CA LEU A 98 -3.35 1.58 -8.93
C LEU A 98 -2.97 3.03 -9.28
N LYS A 99 -3.32 3.49 -10.47
CA LYS A 99 -3.14 4.90 -10.85
C LYS A 99 -3.94 5.82 -9.93
N ARG A 100 -5.21 5.50 -9.68
CA ARG A 100 -6.06 6.26 -8.76
C ARG A 100 -5.49 6.24 -7.34
N GLY A 101 -5.02 5.08 -6.88
CA GLY A 101 -4.39 4.95 -5.55
C GLY A 101 -3.13 5.80 -5.44
N PHE A 102 -2.27 5.77 -6.44
CA PHE A 102 -1.08 6.62 -6.48
C PHE A 102 -1.44 8.11 -6.46
N ASP A 103 -2.42 8.53 -7.27
CA ASP A 103 -2.87 9.91 -7.32
C ASP A 103 -3.48 10.36 -5.98
N GLU A 104 -4.25 9.50 -5.33
CA GLU A 104 -4.79 9.75 -3.99
C GLU A 104 -3.69 9.89 -2.94
N CYS A 105 -2.66 9.02 -2.98
CA CYS A 105 -1.49 9.16 -2.10
C CYS A 105 -0.83 10.53 -2.28
N MET A 106 -0.65 10.96 -3.53
CA MET A 106 -0.07 12.27 -3.82
C MET A 106 -0.98 13.42 -3.40
N ARG A 107 -2.30 13.28 -3.54
CA ARG A 107 -3.27 14.29 -3.12
C ARG A 107 -3.22 14.54 -1.63
N VAL A 108 -3.20 13.47 -0.83
CA VAL A 108 -3.23 13.59 0.63
C VAL A 108 -1.88 13.92 1.26
N LEU A 109 -0.77 13.88 0.50
CA LEU A 109 0.54 14.32 0.96
C LEU A 109 0.66 15.84 0.95
N GLU A 110 1.27 16.39 2.01
CA GLU A 110 1.73 17.79 2.03
C GLU A 110 2.74 18.04 0.91
N PRO A 111 2.96 19.31 0.49
CA PRO A 111 4.09 19.64 -0.37
C PRO A 111 5.42 19.11 0.23
N PHE A 112 6.24 18.47 -0.59
CA PHE A 112 7.48 17.78 -0.19
C PHE A 112 7.28 16.58 0.74
N GLY A 113 6.03 16.14 0.95
CA GLY A 113 5.72 14.89 1.64
C GLY A 113 6.24 13.68 0.87
N ILE A 114 6.45 12.58 1.59
CA ILE A 114 7.11 11.39 1.05
C ILE A 114 6.09 10.25 0.92
N LEU A 115 6.10 9.60 -0.25
CA LEU A 115 5.43 8.34 -0.48
C LEU A 115 6.46 7.21 -0.50
N ILE A 116 6.30 6.23 0.37
CA ILE A 116 7.01 4.96 0.29
C ILE A 116 6.08 3.94 -0.37
N PHE A 117 6.48 3.49 -1.54
CA PHE A 117 5.73 2.53 -2.33
C PHE A 117 6.45 1.18 -2.35
N LYS A 118 5.77 0.14 -1.89
CA LYS A 118 6.28 -1.22 -1.88
C LYS A 118 5.60 -2.04 -2.97
N TRP A 119 6.39 -2.77 -3.75
CA TRP A 119 5.90 -3.61 -4.83
C TRP A 119 6.69 -4.89 -5.00
N ASN A 120 6.00 -6.01 -5.17
CA ASN A 120 6.59 -7.27 -5.58
C ASN A 120 6.31 -7.50 -7.06
N GLU A 121 7.36 -7.61 -7.89
CA GLU A 121 7.27 -7.67 -9.35
C GLU A 121 7.17 -9.09 -9.94
N VAL A 122 6.75 -10.07 -9.17
CA VAL A 122 6.63 -11.45 -9.67
C VAL A 122 5.66 -11.54 -10.86
N GLN A 123 4.53 -10.84 -10.82
CA GLN A 123 3.53 -10.88 -11.89
C GLN A 123 3.52 -9.62 -12.76
N ILE A 124 3.71 -8.45 -12.14
CA ILE A 124 3.65 -7.16 -12.84
C ILE A 124 4.98 -6.46 -12.60
N PRO A 125 5.76 -6.14 -13.66
CA PRO A 125 7.04 -5.48 -13.49
C PRO A 125 6.89 -4.03 -13.03
N VAL A 126 7.83 -3.56 -12.22
CA VAL A 126 7.88 -2.17 -11.73
C VAL A 126 7.84 -1.18 -12.88
N SER A 127 8.54 -1.45 -13.99
CA SER A 127 8.55 -0.56 -15.16
C SER A 127 7.15 -0.24 -15.68
N LYS A 128 6.25 -1.22 -15.63
CA LYS A 128 4.85 -1.04 -16.03
C LYS A 128 4.10 -0.10 -15.08
N LEU A 129 4.35 -0.22 -13.78
CA LEU A 129 3.73 0.69 -12.80
C LEU A 129 4.24 2.12 -12.92
N LEU A 130 5.54 2.30 -13.13
CA LEU A 130 6.11 3.64 -13.31
C LEU A 130 5.57 4.32 -14.57
N GLU A 131 5.33 3.55 -15.63
CA GLU A 131 4.65 4.04 -16.84
C GLU A 131 3.21 4.51 -16.52
N ILE A 132 2.45 3.69 -15.77
CA ILE A 132 1.07 4.00 -15.37
C ILE A 132 1.04 5.23 -14.46
N PHE A 133 1.95 5.32 -13.49
CA PHE A 133 2.01 6.46 -12.57
C PHE A 133 2.46 7.76 -13.24
N GLY A 134 3.24 7.65 -14.32
CA GLY A 134 3.77 8.81 -15.02
C GLY A 134 4.81 9.60 -14.22
N GLN A 135 5.41 8.97 -13.22
CA GLN A 135 6.41 9.59 -12.34
C GLN A 135 7.49 8.58 -11.97
N GLN A 136 8.74 9.02 -11.95
CA GLN A 136 9.86 8.23 -11.47
C GLN A 136 10.07 8.44 -9.98
N PRO A 137 10.47 7.41 -9.21
CA PRO A 137 10.86 7.60 -7.83
C PRO A 137 12.16 8.41 -7.73
N LEU A 138 12.38 9.04 -6.57
CA LEU A 138 13.67 9.66 -6.27
C LEU A 138 14.77 8.61 -6.19
N PHE A 139 14.47 7.50 -5.54
CA PHE A 139 15.35 6.35 -5.39
C PHE A 139 14.54 5.12 -5.00
N GLY A 140 15.17 3.96 -5.09
CA GLY A 140 14.61 2.69 -4.68
C GLY A 140 14.93 1.60 -5.68
N HIS A 141 15.26 0.43 -5.16
CA HIS A 141 15.50 -0.77 -5.93
C HIS A 141 15.33 -2.01 -5.04
N LYS A 142 15.35 -3.17 -5.64
CA LYS A 142 15.34 -4.44 -4.92
C LYS A 142 16.69 -4.72 -4.25
N SER A 143 16.65 -5.45 -3.13
CA SER A 143 17.85 -5.93 -2.44
C SER A 143 18.34 -7.24 -3.06
N GLY A 144 19.40 -7.18 -3.85
CA GLY A 144 20.00 -8.35 -4.49
C GLY A 144 19.23 -8.84 -5.72
N LYS A 145 19.89 -9.69 -6.51
CA LYS A 145 19.38 -10.17 -7.82
C LYS A 145 18.15 -11.09 -7.70
N ALA A 146 18.05 -11.86 -6.63
CA ALA A 146 16.97 -12.81 -6.42
C ALA A 146 15.71 -12.18 -5.86
N SER A 147 15.79 -11.00 -5.24
CA SER A 147 14.64 -10.31 -4.69
C SER A 147 13.74 -9.75 -5.78
N LYS A 148 12.43 -9.90 -5.60
CA LYS A 148 11.40 -9.31 -6.45
C LYS A 148 10.67 -8.14 -5.78
N THR A 149 10.95 -7.85 -4.53
CA THR A 149 10.34 -6.75 -3.78
C THR A 149 11.17 -5.49 -3.92
N HIS A 150 10.51 -4.42 -4.32
CA HIS A 150 11.06 -3.08 -4.42
C HIS A 150 10.45 -2.18 -3.34
N TRP A 151 11.29 -1.34 -2.76
CA TRP A 151 10.88 -0.20 -1.94
C TRP A 151 11.28 1.06 -2.69
N MET A 152 10.31 1.89 -3.03
CA MET A 152 10.53 3.09 -3.84
C MET A 152 10.07 4.33 -3.08
N CYS A 153 10.86 5.38 -3.16
CA CYS A 153 10.59 6.65 -2.51
C CYS A 153 10.20 7.70 -3.56
N PHE A 154 9.02 8.26 -3.39
CA PHE A 154 8.55 9.41 -4.19
C PHE A 154 8.39 10.62 -3.28
N MET A 155 8.56 11.81 -3.85
CA MET A 155 8.29 13.05 -3.16
C MET A 155 7.28 13.86 -3.95
N LYS A 156 6.26 14.39 -3.26
CA LYS A 156 5.35 15.38 -3.84
C LYS A 156 6.06 16.72 -4.01
N ARG A 157 6.06 17.25 -5.22
CA ARG A 157 6.66 18.57 -5.53
C ARG A 157 5.57 19.56 -5.92
#